data_155d8bada667c43262a27287f1035b79
#
_entry.id   155d8bada667c43262a27287f1035b79
#
_cell.length_a   1.000
_cell.length_b   1.000
_cell.length_c   1.000
_cell.angle_alpha   90.00
_cell.angle_beta   90.00
_cell.angle_gamma   90.00
#
_symmetry.space_group_name_H-M   'P 1'
#
loop_
_entity.id
_entity.type
_entity.pdbx_description
1 polymer ?
#
loop_
_entity_poly.entity_id
_entity_poly.type
_entity_poly.pdbx_seq_one_letter_code
_entity_poly.pdbx_strand_id
1 'polypeptide(L)'
;AFCDPMASLAIAVAVGATFIRVPVFVDTVVTSDGIVKPCARELQRYRKLLGAENIALLCDIQTKHTFMLSSAISIEESALMATECGADALIITGAHTGSASPLETIRRVREVTKLPLIAGSGVNAQNAADQLSLVEAAIVGSAMKPHGKAEEPIDEALAAKLMQSVKACR
;
A
#
# COMPACT_ATOMS: atom_id res chain seq x y z
N ALA A 1 5.44 7.68 9.88
CA ALA A 1 6.21 8.72 9.17
C ALA A 1 6.29 8.34 7.69
N PHE A 2 5.81 9.20 6.79
CA PHE A 2 5.72 8.88 5.36
C PHE A 2 7.09 8.55 4.74
N CYS A 3 8.13 9.24 5.18
CA CYS A 3 9.48 9.09 4.63
C CYS A 3 10.50 8.50 5.63
N ASP A 4 10.04 7.93 6.74
CA ASP A 4 10.92 7.32 7.74
C ASP A 4 10.44 5.90 8.12
N PRO A 5 10.77 4.91 7.29
CA PRO A 5 10.41 3.52 7.55
C PRO A 5 11.13 2.92 8.76
N MET A 6 12.32 3.43 9.12
CA MET A 6 13.06 2.98 10.29
C MET A 6 12.33 3.39 11.58
N ALA A 7 11.92 4.66 11.67
CA ALA A 7 11.12 5.14 12.81
C ALA A 7 9.78 4.40 12.88
N SER A 8 9.13 4.15 11.72
CA SER A 8 7.88 3.39 11.67
C SER A 8 8.05 1.97 12.22
N LEU A 9 9.14 1.29 11.87
CA LEU A 9 9.43 -0.05 12.38
C LEU A 9 9.76 -0.04 13.87
N ALA A 10 10.58 0.90 14.35
CA ALA A 10 10.91 1.03 15.76
C ALA A 10 9.65 1.30 16.62
N ILE A 11 8.74 2.16 16.15
CA ILE A 11 7.46 2.41 16.82
C ILE A 11 6.62 1.14 16.82
N ALA A 12 6.54 0.41 15.70
CA ALA A 12 5.79 -0.83 15.59
C ALA A 12 6.26 -1.87 16.62
N VAL A 13 7.57 -2.01 16.79
CA VAL A 13 8.15 -2.87 17.84
C VAL A 13 7.71 -2.41 19.22
N ALA A 14 7.83 -1.11 19.51
CA ALA A 14 7.55 -0.56 20.84
C ALA A 14 6.08 -0.70 21.25
N VAL A 15 5.15 -0.66 20.30
CA VAL A 15 3.70 -0.74 20.57
C VAL A 15 3.12 -2.13 20.30
N GLY A 16 3.92 -3.10 19.85
CA GLY A 16 3.46 -4.45 19.51
C GLY A 16 2.59 -4.51 18.24
N ALA A 17 2.82 -3.63 17.29
CA ALA A 17 2.12 -3.68 16.00
C ALA A 17 2.61 -4.87 15.16
N THR A 18 1.74 -5.39 14.30
CA THR A 18 2.02 -6.59 13.50
C THR A 18 2.46 -6.28 12.07
N PHE A 19 2.34 -5.04 11.62
CA PHE A 19 2.79 -4.60 10.30
C PHE A 19 3.10 -3.11 10.26
N ILE A 20 3.86 -2.71 9.26
CA ILE A 20 4.04 -1.31 8.84
C ILE A 20 3.77 -1.18 7.34
N ARG A 21 3.32 0.03 6.90
CA ARG A 21 3.28 0.39 5.49
C ARG A 21 4.55 1.13 5.11
N VAL A 22 5.14 0.74 3.98
CA VAL A 22 6.37 1.34 3.44
C VAL A 22 6.07 1.95 2.07
N PRO A 23 5.84 3.27 1.98
CA PRO A 23 5.43 3.93 0.73
C PRO A 23 6.47 3.92 -0.39
N VAL A 24 7.76 3.93 -0.05
CA VAL A 24 8.86 3.88 -1.02
C VAL A 24 9.85 2.81 -0.56
N PHE A 25 9.73 1.61 -1.11
CA PHE A 25 10.51 0.45 -0.69
C PHE A 25 11.67 0.15 -1.65
N VAL A 26 11.39 -0.07 -2.93
CA VAL A 26 12.39 -0.42 -3.96
C VAL A 26 12.54 0.66 -5.02
N ASP A 27 11.54 1.53 -5.18
CA ASP A 27 11.52 2.56 -6.21
C ASP A 27 12.36 3.78 -5.83
N THR A 28 12.94 4.47 -6.82
CA THR A 28 13.45 5.84 -6.66
C THR A 28 12.42 6.79 -7.25
N VAL A 29 11.89 7.66 -6.43
CA VAL A 29 10.79 8.55 -6.82
C VAL A 29 11.10 10.01 -6.55
N VAL A 30 10.45 10.89 -7.31
CA VAL A 30 10.47 12.34 -7.12
C VAL A 30 9.14 12.76 -6.47
N THR A 31 9.23 13.58 -5.44
CA THR A 31 8.10 14.17 -4.72
C THR A 31 8.22 15.69 -4.71
N SER A 32 7.23 16.41 -4.12
CA SER A 32 7.34 17.85 -3.85
C SER A 32 8.55 18.23 -2.97
N ASP A 33 9.02 17.29 -2.15
CA ASP A 33 10.10 17.51 -1.19
C ASP A 33 11.47 17.02 -1.73
N GLY A 34 11.51 16.57 -3.00
CA GLY A 34 12.72 16.13 -3.66
C GLY A 34 12.74 14.64 -4.00
N ILE A 35 13.95 14.08 -4.13
CA ILE A 35 14.15 12.67 -4.50
C ILE A 35 14.12 11.80 -3.24
N VAL A 36 13.24 10.80 -3.25
CA VAL A 36 13.18 9.75 -2.23
C VAL A 36 13.82 8.48 -2.78
N LYS A 37 14.80 7.98 -2.04
CA LYS A 37 15.55 6.76 -2.39
C LYS A 37 14.88 5.51 -1.83
N PRO A 38 15.10 4.33 -2.45
CA PRO A 38 14.64 3.06 -1.91
C PRO A 38 15.28 2.76 -0.54
N CYS A 39 14.51 2.13 0.34
CA CYS A 39 14.95 1.81 1.70
C CYS A 39 15.07 0.29 1.98
N ALA A 40 14.73 -0.57 1.02
CA ALA A 40 14.60 -2.01 1.23
C ALA A 40 15.78 -2.63 1.98
N ARG A 41 17.02 -2.39 1.49
CA ARG A 41 18.24 -2.95 2.08
C ARG A 41 18.46 -2.51 3.53
N GLU A 42 18.27 -1.22 3.80
CA GLU A 42 18.50 -0.67 5.14
C GLU A 42 17.40 -1.11 6.10
N LEU A 43 16.16 -1.09 5.64
CA LEU A 43 15.00 -1.52 6.44
C LEU A 43 15.09 -3.00 6.83
N GLN A 44 15.48 -3.89 5.92
CA GLN A 44 15.64 -5.32 6.20
C GLN A 44 16.79 -5.57 7.21
N ARG A 45 17.89 -4.83 7.10
CA ARG A 45 18.98 -4.91 8.10
C ARG A 45 18.52 -4.44 9.48
N TYR A 46 17.78 -3.34 9.52
CA TYR A 46 17.25 -2.78 10.75
C TYR A 46 16.17 -3.69 11.37
N ARG A 47 15.29 -4.27 10.54
CA ARG A 47 14.31 -5.27 10.95
C ARG A 47 14.96 -6.45 11.67
N LYS A 48 16.03 -6.98 11.08
CA LYS A 48 16.83 -8.06 11.69
C LYS A 48 17.53 -7.63 12.99
N LEU A 49 18.10 -6.41 13.02
CA LEU A 49 18.75 -5.87 14.21
C LEU A 49 17.79 -5.77 15.41
N LEU A 50 16.54 -5.42 15.15
CA LEU A 50 15.50 -5.31 16.18
C LEU A 50 14.84 -6.63 16.54
N GLY A 51 15.17 -7.76 15.86
CA GLY A 51 14.44 -9.02 16.01
C GLY A 51 12.96 -8.91 15.64
N ALA A 52 12.63 -8.07 14.63
CA ALA A 52 11.29 -7.67 14.27
C ALA A 52 10.77 -8.39 13.00
N GLU A 53 11.26 -9.61 12.73
CA GLU A 53 10.87 -10.41 11.57
C GLU A 53 9.37 -10.78 11.57
N ASN A 54 8.73 -10.72 12.73
CA ASN A 54 7.29 -10.91 12.91
C ASN A 54 6.43 -9.69 12.50
N ILE A 55 7.05 -8.53 12.25
CA ILE A 55 6.33 -7.33 11.78
C ILE A 55 6.34 -7.31 10.25
N ALA A 56 5.18 -7.45 9.63
CA ALA A 56 5.05 -7.49 8.18
C ALA A 56 5.33 -6.14 7.52
N LEU A 57 6.03 -6.16 6.38
CA LEU A 57 6.30 -4.99 5.54
C LEU A 57 5.29 -4.96 4.38
N LEU A 58 4.30 -4.07 4.46
CA LEU A 58 3.33 -3.81 3.41
C LEU A 58 3.86 -2.69 2.52
N CYS A 59 4.41 -3.04 1.36
CA CYS A 59 5.21 -2.14 0.54
C CYS A 59 4.41 -1.61 -0.66
N ASP A 60 4.32 -0.29 -0.80
CA ASP A 60 3.78 0.30 -2.02
C ASP A 60 4.77 0.07 -3.18
N ILE A 61 4.21 -0.16 -4.36
CA ILE A 61 4.93 -0.13 -5.63
C ILE A 61 4.41 1.04 -6.46
N GLN A 62 5.32 1.88 -6.96
CA GLN A 62 5.02 3.10 -7.70
C GLN A 62 3.90 3.93 -7.03
N THR A 63 4.14 4.30 -5.76
CA THR A 63 3.12 4.92 -4.90
C THR A 63 2.58 6.22 -5.48
N LYS A 64 1.29 6.48 -5.24
CA LYS A 64 0.64 7.73 -5.67
C LYS A 64 1.31 8.98 -5.09
N HIS A 65 1.07 10.12 -5.71
CA HIS A 65 1.67 11.43 -5.38
C HIS A 65 3.20 11.46 -5.54
N THR A 66 3.75 10.52 -6.30
CA THR A 66 5.16 10.49 -6.67
C THR A 66 5.30 10.29 -8.19
N PHE A 67 6.48 10.62 -8.70
CA PHE A 67 6.87 10.35 -10.08
C PHE A 67 8.09 9.43 -10.05
N MET A 68 8.07 8.36 -10.81
CA MET A 68 9.25 7.50 -10.97
C MET A 68 10.40 8.31 -11.55
N LEU A 69 11.60 8.17 -11.00
CA LEU A 69 12.81 8.83 -11.53
C LEU A 69 13.12 8.32 -12.95
N SER A 70 12.83 7.07 -13.24
CA SER A 70 12.92 6.48 -14.59
C SER A 70 11.57 5.94 -15.02
N SER A 71 11.06 6.42 -16.15
CA SER A 71 9.84 5.90 -16.77
C SER A 71 10.01 4.53 -17.46
N ALA A 72 11.25 4.04 -17.55
CA ALA A 72 11.55 2.74 -18.14
C ALA A 72 11.19 1.56 -17.22
N ILE A 73 11.06 1.80 -15.92
CA ILE A 73 10.73 0.74 -14.95
C ILE A 73 9.21 0.51 -14.96
N SER A 74 8.80 -0.68 -15.34
CA SER A 74 7.41 -1.10 -15.30
C SER A 74 6.94 -1.40 -13.86
N ILE A 75 5.64 -1.46 -13.63
CA ILE A 75 5.10 -1.80 -12.31
C ILE A 75 5.37 -3.26 -11.96
N GLU A 76 5.46 -4.14 -12.95
CA GLU A 76 5.84 -5.53 -12.79
C GLU A 76 7.28 -5.67 -12.30
N GLU A 77 8.20 -4.87 -12.84
CA GLU A 77 9.59 -4.84 -12.37
C GLU A 77 9.69 -4.34 -10.93
N SER A 78 8.93 -3.29 -10.56
CA SER A 78 8.85 -2.84 -9.18
C SER A 78 8.30 -3.94 -8.27
N ALA A 79 7.29 -4.71 -8.71
CA ALA A 79 6.70 -5.81 -7.95
C ALA A 79 7.68 -6.97 -7.75
N LEU A 80 8.43 -7.34 -8.79
CA LEU A 80 9.48 -8.36 -8.71
C LEU A 80 10.59 -7.93 -7.75
N MET A 81 11.11 -6.72 -7.90
CA MET A 81 12.15 -6.19 -7.00
C MET A 81 11.67 -6.15 -5.54
N ALA A 82 10.43 -5.72 -5.30
CA ALA A 82 9.88 -5.67 -3.94
C ALA A 82 9.76 -7.08 -3.34
N THR A 83 9.33 -8.05 -4.13
CA THR A 83 9.25 -9.47 -3.73
C THR A 83 10.64 -10.01 -3.38
N GLU A 84 11.63 -9.81 -4.23
CA GLU A 84 13.02 -10.25 -4.03
C GLU A 84 13.69 -9.55 -2.82
N CYS A 85 13.34 -8.30 -2.57
CA CYS A 85 13.81 -7.55 -1.41
C CYS A 85 13.09 -7.88 -0.11
N GLY A 86 12.13 -8.83 -0.13
CA GLY A 86 11.48 -9.36 1.07
C GLY A 86 10.33 -8.50 1.60
N ALA A 87 9.53 -7.91 0.70
CA ALA A 87 8.20 -7.41 1.05
C ALA A 87 7.31 -8.58 1.48
N ASP A 88 6.43 -8.36 2.45
CA ASP A 88 5.46 -9.37 2.90
C ASP A 88 4.10 -9.23 2.19
N ALA A 89 3.79 -8.04 1.67
CA ALA A 89 2.65 -7.75 0.79
C ALA A 89 2.94 -6.53 -0.08
N LEU A 90 2.25 -6.43 -1.23
CA LEU A 90 2.38 -5.29 -2.13
C LEU A 90 1.11 -4.44 -2.11
N ILE A 91 1.29 -3.13 -2.04
CA ILE A 91 0.19 -2.15 -2.10
C ILE A 91 0.20 -1.50 -3.47
N ILE A 92 -0.93 -1.58 -4.17
CA ILE A 92 -1.15 -0.93 -5.46
C ILE A 92 -2.10 0.25 -5.24
N THR A 93 -1.69 1.45 -5.64
CA THR A 93 -2.50 2.65 -5.47
C THR A 93 -3.07 3.14 -6.81
N GLY A 94 -4.19 3.87 -6.78
CA GLY A 94 -4.66 4.64 -7.92
C GLY A 94 -3.82 5.89 -8.14
N ALA A 95 -4.10 6.63 -9.21
CA ALA A 95 -3.34 7.83 -9.57
C ALA A 95 -3.43 8.94 -8.51
N HIS A 96 -4.58 9.07 -7.83
CA HIS A 96 -4.84 10.12 -6.83
C HIS A 96 -5.57 9.56 -5.60
N THR A 97 -5.63 10.36 -4.52
CA THR A 97 -6.42 10.00 -3.33
C THR A 97 -7.89 9.80 -3.72
N GLY A 98 -8.48 8.66 -3.32
CA GLY A 98 -9.85 8.28 -3.67
C GLY A 98 -10.01 7.67 -5.06
N SER A 99 -8.98 7.69 -5.91
CA SER A 99 -8.96 6.95 -7.18
C SER A 99 -8.71 5.48 -6.92
N ALA A 100 -9.54 4.62 -7.50
CA ALA A 100 -9.37 3.18 -7.43
C ALA A 100 -8.10 2.72 -8.15
N SER A 101 -7.46 1.68 -7.64
CA SER A 101 -6.38 1.00 -8.34
C SER A 101 -6.93 0.39 -9.63
N PRO A 102 -6.31 0.63 -10.80
CA PRO A 102 -6.79 0.05 -12.06
C PRO A 102 -6.75 -1.49 -11.98
N LEU A 103 -7.87 -2.15 -12.28
CA LEU A 103 -7.96 -3.63 -12.20
C LEU A 103 -6.94 -4.31 -13.11
N GLU A 104 -6.66 -3.71 -14.26
CA GLU A 104 -5.65 -4.22 -15.19
C GLU A 104 -4.24 -4.17 -14.58
N THR A 105 -3.90 -3.09 -13.90
CA THR A 105 -2.63 -2.99 -13.17
C THR A 105 -2.50 -4.07 -12.09
N ILE A 106 -3.58 -4.34 -11.35
CA ILE A 106 -3.59 -5.40 -10.34
C ILE A 106 -3.36 -6.77 -10.99
N ARG A 107 -4.02 -7.06 -12.15
CA ARG A 107 -3.82 -8.32 -12.87
C ARG A 107 -2.38 -8.49 -13.33
N ARG A 108 -1.78 -7.47 -13.93
CA ARG A 108 -0.38 -7.48 -14.39
C ARG A 108 0.59 -7.75 -13.23
N VAL A 109 0.38 -7.11 -12.08
CA VAL A 109 1.18 -7.38 -10.88
C VAL A 109 0.98 -8.80 -10.38
N ARG A 110 -0.26 -9.31 -10.39
CA ARG A 110 -0.56 -10.68 -9.98
C ARG A 110 0.14 -11.74 -10.82
N GLU A 111 0.41 -11.48 -12.10
CA GLU A 111 1.12 -12.40 -12.99
C GLU A 111 2.58 -12.63 -12.58
N VAL A 112 3.21 -11.66 -11.90
CA VAL A 112 4.64 -11.70 -11.57
C VAL A 112 4.92 -11.96 -10.09
N THR A 113 3.92 -11.94 -9.21
CA THR A 113 4.12 -12.22 -7.78
C THR A 113 2.99 -13.04 -7.18
N LYS A 114 3.34 -13.82 -6.15
CA LYS A 114 2.38 -14.56 -5.32
C LYS A 114 2.15 -13.91 -3.96
N LEU A 115 2.81 -12.80 -3.68
CA LEU A 115 2.57 -12.05 -2.43
C LEU A 115 1.11 -11.57 -2.36
N PRO A 116 0.56 -11.43 -1.15
CA PRO A 116 -0.70 -10.73 -0.97
C PRO A 116 -0.68 -9.35 -1.61
N LEU A 117 -1.74 -9.01 -2.36
CA LEU A 117 -1.94 -7.70 -2.95
C LEU A 117 -2.96 -6.91 -2.12
N ILE A 118 -2.73 -5.62 -1.99
CA ILE A 118 -3.58 -4.71 -1.22
C ILE A 118 -3.97 -3.54 -2.12
N ALA A 119 -5.27 -3.30 -2.28
CA ALA A 119 -5.74 -2.09 -2.93
C ALA A 119 -5.53 -0.89 -2.00
N GLY A 120 -4.59 0.00 -2.35
CA GLY A 120 -4.13 1.09 -1.47
C GLY A 120 -4.98 2.34 -1.50
N SER A 121 -6.02 2.41 -2.35
CA SER A 121 -6.92 3.56 -2.44
C SER A 121 -8.18 3.25 -3.25
N GLY A 122 -9.20 4.11 -3.10
CA GLY A 122 -10.37 4.22 -3.96
C GLY A 122 -11.38 3.08 -3.89
N VAL A 123 -11.20 2.13 -2.98
CA VAL A 123 -12.21 1.10 -2.73
C VAL A 123 -13.40 1.73 -2.01
N ASN A 124 -14.59 1.42 -2.48
CA ASN A 124 -15.87 1.92 -1.97
C ASN A 124 -16.95 0.83 -2.10
N ALA A 125 -18.16 1.08 -1.61
CA ALA A 125 -19.24 0.11 -1.61
C ALA A 125 -19.67 -0.35 -3.02
N GLN A 126 -19.46 0.46 -4.04
CA GLN A 126 -19.86 0.15 -5.43
C GLN A 126 -18.84 -0.74 -6.15
N ASN A 127 -17.54 -0.58 -5.86
CA ASN A 127 -16.47 -1.30 -6.56
C ASN A 127 -15.78 -2.36 -5.68
N ALA A 128 -16.23 -2.56 -4.43
CA ALA A 128 -15.62 -3.51 -3.51
C ALA A 128 -15.56 -4.93 -4.08
N ALA A 129 -16.61 -5.40 -4.75
CA ALA A 129 -16.65 -6.73 -5.34
C ALA A 129 -15.54 -6.92 -6.39
N ASP A 130 -15.43 -5.98 -7.34
CA ASP A 130 -14.45 -6.05 -8.42
C ASP A 130 -13.01 -5.97 -7.88
N GLN A 131 -12.76 -5.02 -6.96
CA GLN A 131 -11.43 -4.85 -6.37
C GLN A 131 -11.02 -6.08 -5.54
N LEU A 132 -11.88 -6.52 -4.61
CA LEU A 132 -11.58 -7.61 -3.69
C LEU A 132 -11.60 -9.00 -4.35
N SER A 133 -12.05 -9.13 -5.60
CA SER A 133 -11.87 -10.34 -6.38
C SER A 133 -10.42 -10.56 -6.83
N LEU A 134 -9.60 -9.50 -6.84
CA LEU A 134 -8.22 -9.52 -7.33
C LEU A 134 -7.17 -9.29 -6.24
N VAL A 135 -7.58 -8.82 -5.04
CA VAL A 135 -6.67 -8.51 -3.93
C VAL A 135 -7.15 -9.13 -2.62
N GLU A 136 -6.23 -9.39 -1.71
CA GLU A 136 -6.52 -9.97 -0.40
C GLU A 136 -7.02 -8.96 0.62
N ALA A 137 -6.68 -7.68 0.44
CA ALA A 137 -7.07 -6.61 1.37
C ALA A 137 -7.22 -5.25 0.68
N ALA A 138 -7.78 -4.28 1.41
CA ALA A 138 -7.86 -2.90 0.94
C ALA A 138 -7.62 -1.91 2.08
N ILE A 139 -7.04 -0.76 1.75
CA ILE A 139 -6.93 0.40 2.63
C ILE A 139 -7.98 1.41 2.21
N VAL A 140 -8.94 1.68 3.08
CA VAL A 140 -10.06 2.57 2.79
C VAL A 140 -10.07 3.75 3.75
N GLY A 141 -10.25 4.94 3.22
CA GLY A 141 -10.37 6.18 3.97
C GLY A 141 -11.52 7.04 3.44
N SER A 142 -11.33 7.65 2.27
CA SER A 142 -12.23 8.64 1.69
C SER A 142 -13.68 8.13 1.51
N ALA A 143 -13.87 6.86 1.17
CA ALA A 143 -15.20 6.29 0.97
C ALA A 143 -16.06 6.18 2.25
N MET A 144 -15.45 6.34 3.41
CA MET A 144 -16.15 6.35 4.69
C MET A 144 -16.36 7.78 5.23
N LYS A 145 -16.16 8.81 4.40
CA LYS A 145 -16.25 10.21 4.79
C LYS A 145 -17.32 10.93 3.94
N PRO A 146 -18.11 11.86 4.51
CA PRO A 146 -19.27 12.44 3.82
C PRO A 146 -18.97 13.06 2.46
N HIS A 147 -17.85 13.78 2.34
CA HIS A 147 -17.43 14.42 1.08
C HIS A 147 -16.09 13.84 0.55
N GLY A 148 -15.62 12.73 1.13
CA GLY A 148 -14.39 12.07 0.71
C GLY A 148 -13.09 12.79 1.08
N LYS A 149 -13.14 13.84 1.91
CA LYS A 149 -11.98 14.64 2.29
C LYS A 149 -11.22 14.02 3.45
N ALA A 150 -9.88 14.11 3.41
CA ALA A 150 -9.02 13.45 4.39
C ALA A 150 -9.23 13.94 5.82
N GLU A 151 -9.53 15.23 5.99
CA GLU A 151 -9.75 15.91 7.27
C GLU A 151 -11.11 15.66 7.92
N GLU A 152 -12.08 15.12 7.17
CA GLU A 152 -13.42 14.84 7.68
C GLU A 152 -13.41 13.62 8.61
N PRO A 153 -14.30 13.57 9.60
CA PRO A 153 -14.50 12.38 10.42
C PRO A 153 -15.10 11.23 9.61
N ILE A 154 -14.93 10.03 10.11
CA ILE A 154 -15.57 8.84 9.55
C ILE A 154 -17.08 8.91 9.85
N ASP A 155 -17.88 8.67 8.81
CA ASP A 155 -19.33 8.48 8.89
C ASP A 155 -19.64 7.00 9.11
N GLU A 156 -20.35 6.70 10.19
CA GLU A 156 -20.68 5.33 10.58
C GLU A 156 -21.58 4.62 9.56
N ALA A 157 -22.53 5.32 8.96
CA ALA A 157 -23.44 4.76 7.97
C ALA A 157 -22.69 4.40 6.67
N LEU A 158 -21.77 5.26 6.23
CA LEU A 158 -20.91 4.98 5.07
C LEU A 158 -19.97 3.79 5.36
N ALA A 159 -19.39 3.72 6.56
CA ALA A 159 -18.55 2.60 6.96
C ALA A 159 -19.35 1.29 7.01
N ALA A 160 -20.57 1.30 7.59
CA ALA A 160 -21.45 0.15 7.63
C ALA A 160 -21.84 -0.31 6.22
N LYS A 161 -22.19 0.60 5.32
CA LYS A 161 -22.51 0.30 3.92
C LYS A 161 -21.36 -0.35 3.19
N LEU A 162 -20.12 0.18 3.36
CA LEU A 162 -18.92 -0.43 2.80
C LEU A 162 -18.74 -1.86 3.33
N MET A 163 -18.85 -2.05 4.64
CA MET A 163 -18.67 -3.38 5.26
C MET A 163 -19.75 -4.39 4.84
N GLN A 164 -20.97 -3.95 4.55
CA GLN A 164 -21.99 -4.82 3.94
C GLN A 164 -21.56 -5.31 2.57
N SER A 165 -21.06 -4.41 1.71
CA SER A 165 -20.55 -4.78 0.38
C SER A 165 -19.34 -5.73 0.49
N VAL A 166 -18.41 -5.48 1.40
CA VAL A 166 -17.25 -6.36 1.64
C VAL A 166 -17.67 -7.75 2.09
N LYS A 167 -18.63 -7.85 3.02
CA LYS A 167 -19.16 -9.16 3.50
C LYS A 167 -19.89 -9.94 2.42
N ALA A 168 -20.52 -9.26 1.49
CA ALA A 168 -21.20 -9.89 0.36
C ALA A 168 -20.25 -10.50 -0.69
N CYS A 169 -18.96 -10.11 -0.67
CA CYS A 169 -17.93 -10.56 -1.61
C CYS A 169 -17.08 -11.73 -1.05
N ARG A 170 -17.28 -12.09 0.20
CA ARG A 170 -16.53 -13.13 0.94
C ARG A 170 -17.52 -14.17 1.52
#